data_cc3d6676df3e9be3b4e164c6f91fa703
#
_entry.id   cc3d6676df3e9be3b4e164c6f91fa703
#
_cell.length_a   1.000
_cell.length_b   1.000
_cell.length_c   1.000
_cell.angle_alpha   90.00
_cell.angle_beta   90.00
_cell.angle_gamma   90.00
#
_symmetry.space_group_name_H-M   'P 1'
#
loop_
_entity.id
_entity.type
_entity.pdbx_description
1 polymer ?
#
loop_
_entity_poly.entity_id
_entity_poly.type
_entity_poly.pdbx_seq_one_letter_code
_entity_poly.pdbx_strand_id
1 'polypeptide(L)'
;MALIFDLTEDPQQVVQVSAWVGDWHSYVVRLVDEMGSPVDITTGTLGATFTNIATGSAYSFGGGSVTLTKQYSAQGILSVLNPAAYPTSADIRLTVSFTVGSTVRRFGPLEIEVLAP
;
A
#
# COMPACT_ATOMS: atom_id res chain seq x y z
N MET A 1 -3.11 16.16 10.95
CA MET A 1 -3.16 14.77 11.45
C MET A 1 -3.17 13.83 10.26
N ALA A 2 -2.25 12.89 10.21
CA ALA A 2 -2.22 11.91 9.14
C ALA A 2 -3.22 10.78 9.42
N LEU A 3 -3.94 10.34 8.39
CA LEU A 3 -4.76 9.15 8.47
C LEU A 3 -3.88 7.92 8.37
N ILE A 4 -4.14 6.92 9.22
CA ILE A 4 -3.47 5.64 9.16
C ILE A 4 -4.49 4.61 8.67
N PHE A 5 -4.15 3.92 7.58
CA PHE A 5 -5.01 2.89 7.01
C PHE A 5 -4.56 1.52 7.51
N ASP A 6 -5.48 0.77 8.12
CA ASP A 6 -5.19 -0.59 8.55
C ASP A 6 -5.30 -1.53 7.35
N LEU A 7 -4.19 -2.16 6.99
CA LEU A 7 -4.15 -3.17 5.95
C LEU A 7 -4.08 -4.54 6.62
N THR A 8 -5.08 -5.37 6.37
CA THR A 8 -5.19 -6.69 7.01
C THR A 8 -4.60 -7.77 6.13
N GLU A 9 -4.21 -8.90 6.75
CA GLU A 9 -3.85 -10.09 6.00
C GLU A 9 -5.05 -10.74 5.32
N ASP A 10 -6.26 -10.44 5.80
CA ASP A 10 -7.49 -10.97 5.20
C ASP A 10 -7.82 -10.21 3.93
N PRO A 11 -7.73 -10.83 2.73
CA PRO A 11 -7.96 -10.12 1.49
C PRO A 11 -9.41 -9.67 1.27
N GLN A 12 -10.34 -10.05 2.16
CA GLN A 12 -11.72 -9.59 2.09
C GLN A 12 -11.94 -8.25 2.79
N GLN A 13 -10.95 -7.80 3.57
CA GLN A 13 -11.00 -6.50 4.23
C GLN A 13 -10.37 -5.46 3.32
N VAL A 14 -11.20 -4.65 2.68
CA VAL A 14 -10.77 -3.66 1.68
C VAL A 14 -10.93 -2.26 2.24
N VAL A 15 -9.88 -1.44 2.13
CA VAL A 15 -9.92 -0.01 2.46
C VAL A 15 -9.90 0.76 1.14
N GLN A 16 -10.77 1.77 1.01
CA GLN A 16 -10.89 2.54 -0.23
C GLN A 16 -10.58 4.01 0.00
N VAL A 17 -9.84 4.60 -0.94
CA VAL A 17 -9.52 6.03 -0.97
C VAL A 17 -9.66 6.55 -2.40
N SER A 18 -9.72 7.86 -2.57
CA SER A 18 -9.75 8.51 -3.87
C SER A 18 -8.59 9.49 -4.01
N ALA A 19 -8.12 9.68 -5.23
CA ALA A 19 -7.06 10.62 -5.56
C ALA A 19 -7.33 11.20 -6.96
N TRP A 20 -6.63 12.28 -7.29
CA TRP A 20 -6.71 12.89 -8.63
C TRP A 20 -5.48 12.56 -9.45
N VAL A 21 -5.64 12.45 -10.75
CA VAL A 21 -4.51 12.45 -11.68
C VAL A 21 -3.67 13.70 -11.42
N GLY A 22 -2.36 13.51 -11.32
CA GLY A 22 -1.43 14.59 -10.99
C GLY A 22 -1.07 14.68 -9.51
N ASP A 23 -1.82 14.04 -8.63
CA ASP A 23 -1.48 13.98 -7.21
C ASP A 23 -0.33 13.02 -6.96
N TRP A 24 0.53 13.41 -6.02
CA TRP A 24 1.62 12.56 -5.54
C TRP A 24 1.43 12.33 -4.06
N HIS A 25 1.07 11.11 -3.68
CA HIS A 25 0.66 10.78 -2.32
C HIS A 25 1.68 9.92 -1.58
N SER A 26 1.70 10.13 -0.26
CA SER A 26 2.31 9.21 0.70
C SER A 26 1.19 8.69 1.61
N TYR A 27 1.07 7.38 1.69
CA TYR A 27 0.07 6.74 2.55
C TYR A 27 0.75 6.18 3.79
N VAL A 28 0.18 6.48 4.96
CA VAL A 28 0.62 5.86 6.21
C VAL A 28 -0.30 4.67 6.47
N VAL A 29 0.29 3.49 6.58
CA VAL A 29 -0.47 2.26 6.74
C VAL A 29 0.03 1.50 7.96
N ARG A 30 -0.87 0.72 8.56
CA ARG A 30 -0.52 -0.21 9.64
C ARG A 30 -0.86 -1.62 9.18
N LEU A 31 0.10 -2.52 9.30
CA LEU A 31 -0.11 -3.93 8.96
C LEU A 31 -0.68 -4.64 10.17
N VAL A 32 -1.86 -5.23 10.00
CA VAL A 32 -2.53 -5.98 11.07
C VAL A 32 -2.82 -7.40 10.59
N ASP A 33 -2.79 -8.34 11.55
CA ASP A 33 -3.11 -9.73 11.25
C ASP A 33 -4.64 -9.93 11.15
N GLU A 34 -5.04 -11.18 10.91
CA GLU A 34 -6.47 -11.49 10.76
C GLU A 34 -7.28 -11.20 12.02
N MET A 35 -6.63 -11.13 13.18
CA MET A 35 -7.26 -10.81 14.45
C MET A 35 -7.30 -9.31 14.74
N GLY A 36 -6.73 -8.49 13.85
CA GLY A 36 -6.66 -7.04 14.02
C GLY A 36 -5.48 -6.57 14.87
N SER A 37 -4.54 -7.44 15.20
CA SER A 37 -3.37 -7.07 15.99
C SER A 37 -2.25 -6.56 15.10
N PRO A 38 -1.50 -5.51 15.52
CA PRO A 38 -0.38 -4.99 14.73
C PRO A 38 0.70 -6.06 14.53
N VAL A 39 1.28 -6.06 13.34
CA VAL A 39 2.39 -6.95 13.00
C VAL A 39 3.70 -6.20 13.23
N ASP A 40 4.61 -6.78 14.01
CA ASP A 40 5.93 -6.20 14.24
C ASP A 40 6.77 -6.36 12.97
N ILE A 41 7.16 -5.24 12.36
CA ILE A 41 7.94 -5.21 11.13
C ILE A 41 9.38 -4.75 11.36
N THR A 42 9.86 -4.85 12.61
CA THR A 42 11.23 -4.42 12.94
C THR A 42 12.28 -5.19 12.13
N THR A 43 12.09 -6.49 11.96
CA THR A 43 12.96 -7.33 11.14
C THR A 43 12.21 -7.80 9.91
N GLY A 44 12.90 -7.87 8.79
CA GLY A 44 12.30 -8.31 7.54
C GLY A 44 12.27 -7.22 6.49
N THR A 45 11.76 -7.56 5.32
CA THR A 45 11.78 -6.69 4.14
C THR A 45 10.37 -6.36 3.71
N LEU A 46 10.11 -5.08 3.47
CA LEU A 46 8.83 -4.58 2.97
C LEU A 46 8.87 -4.45 1.46
N GLY A 47 7.73 -4.72 0.82
CA GLY A 47 7.51 -4.45 -0.59
C GLY A 47 6.10 -3.90 -0.80
N ALA A 48 5.89 -3.27 -1.93
CA ALA A 48 4.57 -2.76 -2.29
C ALA A 48 4.34 -2.98 -3.79
N THR A 49 3.10 -3.31 -4.12
CA THR A 49 2.68 -3.55 -5.51
C THR A 49 1.44 -2.73 -5.80
N PHE A 50 1.47 -1.97 -6.89
CA PHE A 50 0.32 -1.24 -7.42
C PHE A 50 -0.19 -1.98 -8.64
N THR A 51 -1.44 -2.44 -8.58
CA THR A 51 -2.06 -3.22 -9.66
C THR A 51 -3.26 -2.48 -10.20
N ASN A 52 -3.36 -2.37 -11.52
CA ASN A 52 -4.56 -1.85 -12.17
C ASN A 52 -5.64 -2.94 -12.09
N ILE A 53 -6.74 -2.64 -11.41
CA ILE A 53 -7.78 -3.64 -11.14
C ILE A 53 -8.45 -4.12 -12.43
N ALA A 54 -8.67 -3.20 -13.37
CA ALA A 54 -9.37 -3.52 -14.62
C ALA A 54 -8.58 -4.49 -15.51
N THR A 55 -7.24 -4.39 -15.51
CA THR A 55 -6.39 -5.19 -16.39
C THR A 55 -5.69 -6.33 -15.67
N GLY A 56 -5.55 -6.25 -14.34
CA GLY A 56 -4.76 -7.19 -13.56
C GLY A 56 -3.25 -7.01 -13.70
N SER A 57 -2.80 -6.02 -14.46
CA SER A 57 -1.40 -5.72 -14.70
C SER A 57 -0.90 -4.63 -13.77
N ALA A 58 0.43 -4.50 -13.64
CA ALA A 58 1.01 -3.45 -12.84
C ALA A 58 0.56 -2.08 -13.35
N TYR A 59 0.22 -1.18 -12.40
CA TYR A 59 -0.07 0.20 -12.74
C TYR A 59 1.24 0.94 -12.99
N SER A 60 1.37 1.53 -14.18
CA SER A 60 2.61 2.20 -14.56
C SER A 60 2.57 3.66 -14.14
N PHE A 61 3.53 4.08 -13.31
CA PHE A 61 3.74 5.47 -12.94
C PHE A 61 4.62 6.21 -13.96
N GLY A 62 5.21 5.51 -14.90
CA GLY A 62 6.08 6.10 -15.91
C GLY A 62 7.53 6.26 -15.48
N GLY A 63 7.87 5.85 -14.26
CA GLY A 63 9.23 5.93 -13.73
C GLY A 63 9.25 6.01 -12.22
N GLY A 64 10.45 6.08 -11.65
CA GLY A 64 10.64 6.13 -10.21
C GLY A 64 10.46 4.78 -9.53
N SER A 65 10.57 4.79 -8.23
CA SER A 65 10.38 3.62 -7.38
C SER A 65 9.55 4.00 -6.16
N VAL A 66 8.71 3.07 -5.70
CA VAL A 66 7.99 3.24 -4.45
C VAL A 66 9.00 3.32 -3.30
N THR A 67 8.77 4.23 -2.36
CA THR A 67 9.61 4.35 -1.17
C THR A 67 8.82 3.90 0.05
N LEU A 68 9.36 2.92 0.75
CA LEU A 68 8.77 2.34 1.95
C LEU A 68 9.61 2.72 3.15
N THR A 69 9.01 3.39 4.13
CA THR A 69 9.72 3.84 5.33
C THR A 69 9.02 3.30 6.57
N LYS A 70 9.75 2.51 7.36
CA LYS A 70 9.25 2.03 8.66
C LYS A 70 9.22 3.22 9.61
N GLN A 71 8.05 3.54 10.16
CA GLN A 71 7.88 4.66 11.09
C GLN A 71 7.81 4.19 12.54
N TYR A 72 6.91 3.24 12.82
CA TYR A 72 6.76 2.64 14.13
C TYR A 72 6.75 1.13 13.96
N SER A 73 7.95 0.56 13.83
CA SER A 73 8.14 -0.83 13.38
C SER A 73 7.44 -1.85 14.28
N ALA A 74 7.54 -1.68 15.61
CA ALA A 74 6.92 -2.63 16.54
C ALA A 74 5.39 -2.60 16.47
N GLN A 75 4.82 -1.53 15.92
CA GLN A 75 3.37 -1.36 15.77
C GLN A 75 2.89 -1.59 14.34
N GLY A 76 3.79 -2.01 13.45
CA GLY A 76 3.44 -2.30 12.06
C GLY A 76 3.16 -1.08 11.20
N ILE A 77 3.59 0.12 11.62
CA ILE A 77 3.29 1.36 10.91
C ILE A 77 4.44 1.75 9.99
N LEU A 78 4.09 1.99 8.73
CA LEU A 78 5.03 2.43 7.71
C LEU A 78 4.38 3.44 6.79
N SER A 79 5.20 4.19 6.05
CA SER A 79 4.72 5.03 4.96
C SER A 79 5.05 4.42 3.61
N VAL A 80 4.14 4.60 2.66
CA VAL A 80 4.29 4.16 1.26
C VAL A 80 4.20 5.42 0.41
N LEU A 81 5.32 5.83 -0.15
CA LEU A 81 5.37 6.99 -1.05
C LEU A 81 5.29 6.49 -2.49
N ASN A 82 4.33 7.01 -3.25
CA ASN A 82 4.19 6.69 -4.67
C ASN A 82 5.48 7.01 -5.42
N PRO A 83 5.81 6.24 -6.49
CA PRO A 83 6.99 6.52 -7.31
C PRO A 83 6.94 7.90 -7.98
N ALA A 84 5.74 8.35 -8.33
CA ALA A 84 5.51 9.63 -9.01
C ALA A 84 4.06 10.04 -8.84
N ALA A 85 3.68 11.20 -9.36
CA ALA A 85 2.28 11.59 -9.44
C ALA A 85 1.49 10.59 -10.29
N TYR A 86 0.19 10.43 -10.00
CA TYR A 86 -0.64 9.52 -10.78
C TYR A 86 -0.76 10.01 -12.22
N PRO A 87 -0.26 9.26 -13.21
CA PRO A 87 -0.27 9.73 -14.59
C PRO A 87 -1.61 9.54 -15.32
N THR A 88 -2.42 8.55 -14.90
CA THR A 88 -3.67 8.22 -15.58
C THR A 88 -4.75 7.88 -14.58
N SER A 89 -6.02 8.09 -14.96
CA SER A 89 -7.14 7.63 -14.16
C SER A 89 -7.26 6.11 -14.22
N ALA A 90 -7.49 5.49 -13.08
CA ALA A 90 -7.67 4.04 -12.97
C ALA A 90 -8.13 3.68 -11.57
N ASP A 91 -8.66 2.47 -11.43
CA ASP A 91 -8.86 1.86 -10.13
C ASP A 91 -7.64 0.99 -9.83
N ILE A 92 -6.95 1.29 -8.73
CA ILE A 92 -5.66 0.68 -8.41
C ILE A 92 -5.79 -0.06 -7.08
N ARG A 93 -5.07 -1.17 -6.98
CA ARG A 93 -4.96 -1.94 -5.74
C ARG A 93 -3.51 -1.88 -5.25
N LEU A 94 -3.32 -1.32 -4.05
CA LEU A 94 -2.02 -1.34 -3.36
C LEU A 94 -1.99 -2.50 -2.39
N THR A 95 -1.02 -3.38 -2.55
CA THR A 95 -0.76 -4.49 -1.63
C THR A 95 0.64 -4.33 -1.06
N VAL A 96 0.75 -4.44 0.27
CA VAL A 96 2.03 -4.39 0.95
C VAL A 96 2.43 -5.81 1.34
N SER A 97 3.68 -6.18 1.06
CA SER A 97 4.23 -7.46 1.47
C SER A 97 5.28 -7.29 2.54
N PHE A 98 5.38 -8.27 3.43
CA PHE A 98 6.38 -8.32 4.49
C PHE A 98 7.02 -9.70 4.47
N THR A 99 8.33 -9.74 4.27
CA THR A 99 9.09 -10.98 4.10
C THR A 99 10.08 -11.16 5.23
N VAL A 100 10.01 -12.30 5.90
CA VAL A 100 10.99 -12.74 6.88
C VAL A 100 11.51 -14.11 6.44
N GLY A 101 12.79 -14.19 6.11
CA GLY A 101 13.35 -15.43 5.56
C GLY A 101 12.67 -15.79 4.25
N SER A 102 12.05 -16.96 4.18
CA SER A 102 11.29 -17.42 3.01
C SER A 102 9.78 -17.22 3.14
N THR A 103 9.33 -16.64 4.26
CA THR A 103 7.91 -16.44 4.51
C THR A 103 7.48 -15.06 4.04
N VAL A 104 6.53 -15.01 3.11
CA VAL A 104 5.97 -13.76 2.57
C VAL A 104 4.55 -13.62 3.08
N ARG A 105 4.26 -12.50 3.73
CA ARG A 105 2.92 -12.14 4.17
C ARG A 105 2.45 -10.95 3.37
N ARG A 106 1.18 -10.92 3.00
CA ARG A 106 0.59 -9.86 2.20
C ARG A 106 -0.55 -9.21 2.94
N PHE A 107 -0.61 -7.89 2.85
CA PHE A 107 -1.57 -7.05 3.57
C PHE A 107 -2.27 -6.11 2.60
N GLY A 108 -3.53 -5.91 2.79
CA GLY A 108 -4.35 -5.05 1.94
C GLY A 108 -5.57 -5.80 1.43
N PRO A 109 -6.13 -5.33 0.35
CA PRO A 109 -5.65 -4.21 -0.45
C PRO A 109 -6.11 -2.85 0.07
N LEU A 110 -5.34 -1.82 -0.26
CA LEU A 110 -5.83 -0.44 -0.27
C LEU A 110 -6.23 -0.14 -1.71
N GLU A 111 -7.52 0.08 -1.94
CA GLU A 111 -8.01 0.39 -3.28
C GLU A 111 -8.04 1.91 -3.46
N ILE A 112 -7.43 2.38 -4.52
CA ILE A 112 -7.28 3.80 -4.82
C ILE A 112 -8.01 4.08 -6.12
N GLU A 113 -9.06 4.90 -6.04
CA GLU A 113 -9.75 5.39 -7.23
C GLU A 113 -9.07 6.67 -7.68
N VAL A 114 -8.35 6.60 -8.80
CA VAL A 114 -7.67 7.77 -9.37
C VAL A 114 -8.58 8.37 -10.43
N LEU A 115 -9.02 9.60 -10.17
CA LEU A 115 -10.01 10.30 -10.98
C LEU A 115 -9.34 11.33 -11.86
N ALA A 116 -9.83 11.46 -13.10
CA ALA A 116 -9.44 12.56 -13.98
C ALA A 116 -10.11 13.84 -13.50
N PRO A 117 -9.37 14.99 -13.48
CA PRO A 117 -9.96 16.27 -13.07
C PRO A 117 -10.98 16.82 -14.06
#